data_39f11abfbfaf195eb56edc95ce6001eb
#
_entry.id   39f11abfbfaf195eb56edc95ce6001eb
#
_cell.length_a   1.000
_cell.length_b   1.000
_cell.length_c   1.000
_cell.angle_alpha   90.00
_cell.angle_beta   90.00
_cell.angle_gamma   90.00
#
_symmetry.space_group_name_H-M   'P 1'
#
loop_
_entity.id
_entity.type
_entity.pdbx_description
1 polymer ?
#
loop_
_entity_poly.entity_id
_entity_poly.type
_entity_poly.pdbx_seq_one_letter_code
_entity_poly.pdbx_strand_id
1 'polypeptide(L)'
;SMMANFNRLNTVGLDRDRALEIAVAAERSRDFSPTYRGVSVGLSSGTSGHRGLFIVSDRERCAWAGAVLARFLPSLSGQRIAFFLRANNNLYETVNSRVIQFRFFDVYRPMAEHIAALGSYRPTVVVAPPSVLSVLADAVVAGELRLCPARVISVAEVLTSFDERRFREVFGQEVIF
;
A
#
# COMPACT_ATOMS: atom_id res chain seq x y z
N SER A 1 -25.60 -6.53 -10.67
CA SER A 1 -24.33 -5.95 -10.23
C SER A 1 -23.15 -6.67 -10.88
N MET A 2 -21.97 -6.06 -10.93
CA MET A 2 -20.74 -6.67 -11.45
C MET A 2 -20.41 -7.97 -10.71
N MET A 3 -20.55 -7.99 -9.39
CA MET A 3 -20.31 -9.19 -8.58
C MET A 3 -21.26 -10.35 -8.88
N ALA A 4 -22.51 -10.08 -9.21
CA ALA A 4 -23.47 -11.12 -9.62
C ALA A 4 -23.11 -11.76 -10.97
N ASN A 5 -22.35 -11.07 -11.80
CA ASN A 5 -21.91 -11.53 -13.12
C ASN A 5 -20.40 -11.84 -13.17
N PHE A 6 -19.74 -11.94 -12.03
CA PHE A 6 -18.27 -12.11 -11.93
C PHE A 6 -17.77 -13.26 -12.80
N ASN A 7 -18.41 -14.44 -12.74
CA ASN A 7 -18.02 -15.62 -13.50
C ASN A 7 -18.08 -15.43 -15.04
N ARG A 8 -18.92 -14.47 -15.49
CA ARG A 8 -19.06 -14.16 -16.92
C ARG A 8 -18.13 -13.02 -17.37
N LEU A 9 -17.73 -12.16 -16.45
CA LEU A 9 -16.96 -10.95 -16.75
C LEU A 9 -15.45 -11.17 -16.64
N ASN A 10 -14.99 -12.13 -15.81
CA ASN A 10 -13.58 -12.41 -15.71
C ASN A 10 -13.09 -13.30 -16.86
N THR A 11 -11.91 -12.97 -17.38
CA THR A 11 -11.30 -13.64 -18.53
C THR A 11 -10.45 -14.86 -18.17
N VAL A 12 -10.25 -15.13 -16.87
CA VAL A 12 -9.43 -16.24 -16.37
C VAL A 12 -10.24 -17.47 -15.97
N GLY A 13 -11.56 -17.40 -16.09
CA GLY A 13 -12.46 -18.52 -15.76
C GLY A 13 -12.43 -18.88 -14.27
N LEU A 14 -12.17 -17.90 -13.39
CA LEU A 14 -12.18 -18.10 -11.95
C LEU A 14 -13.61 -18.01 -11.44
N ASP A 15 -14.04 -19.01 -10.68
CA ASP A 15 -15.33 -18.98 -9.99
C ASP A 15 -15.32 -17.97 -8.85
N ARG A 16 -16.42 -17.21 -8.72
CA ARG A 16 -16.58 -16.14 -7.74
C ARG A 16 -16.40 -16.64 -6.30
N ASP A 17 -17.03 -17.76 -5.97
CA ASP A 17 -17.06 -18.24 -4.58
C ASP A 17 -15.68 -18.76 -4.20
N ARG A 18 -14.99 -19.42 -5.15
CA ARG A 18 -13.59 -19.82 -4.98
C ARG A 18 -12.65 -18.63 -4.86
N ALA A 19 -12.83 -17.57 -5.64
CA ALA A 19 -12.08 -16.35 -5.54
C ALA A 19 -12.26 -15.68 -4.15
N LEU A 20 -13.50 -15.67 -3.66
CA LEU A 20 -13.83 -15.14 -2.34
C LEU A 20 -13.16 -15.91 -1.22
N GLU A 21 -13.18 -17.26 -1.28
CA GLU A 21 -12.48 -18.12 -0.31
C GLU A 21 -10.99 -17.77 -0.22
N ILE A 22 -10.30 -17.68 -1.37
CA ILE A 22 -8.86 -17.36 -1.44
C ILE A 22 -8.59 -15.99 -0.84
N ALA A 23 -9.38 -14.98 -1.22
CA ALA A 23 -9.17 -13.62 -0.75
C ALA A 23 -9.44 -13.47 0.76
N VAL A 24 -10.47 -14.13 1.30
CA VAL A 24 -10.77 -14.15 2.75
C VAL A 24 -9.69 -14.91 3.52
N ALA A 25 -9.21 -16.05 2.98
CA ALA A 25 -8.12 -16.81 3.60
C ALA A 25 -6.83 -15.98 3.70
N ALA A 26 -6.48 -15.26 2.61
CA ALA A 26 -5.33 -14.36 2.58
C ALA A 26 -5.44 -13.23 3.63
N GLU A 27 -6.62 -12.64 3.81
CA GLU A 27 -6.82 -11.62 4.83
C GLU A 27 -6.71 -12.17 6.26
N ARG A 28 -7.21 -13.37 6.50
CA ARG A 28 -7.14 -14.01 7.83
C ARG A 28 -5.73 -14.42 8.21
N SER A 29 -5.00 -15.01 7.28
CA SER A 29 -3.62 -15.46 7.49
C SER A 29 -2.59 -14.33 7.43
N ARG A 30 -2.96 -13.17 6.85
CA ARG A 30 -2.06 -12.07 6.49
C ARG A 30 -0.99 -12.48 5.47
N ASP A 31 -1.15 -13.65 4.84
CA ASP A 31 -0.36 -14.10 3.70
C ASP A 31 -1.12 -13.78 2.40
N PHE A 32 -0.62 -12.82 1.66
CA PHE A 32 -1.18 -12.36 0.39
C PHE A 32 -0.44 -12.92 -0.83
N SER A 33 0.50 -13.84 -0.61
CA SER A 33 1.29 -14.48 -1.68
C SER A 33 0.51 -15.51 -2.53
N PRO A 34 -0.53 -16.21 -2.02
CA PRO A 34 -1.24 -17.19 -2.82
C PRO A 34 -1.87 -16.59 -4.07
N THR A 35 -1.67 -17.27 -5.19
CA THR A 35 -2.29 -16.95 -6.48
C THR A 35 -3.19 -18.09 -6.93
N TYR A 36 -4.17 -17.78 -7.78
CA TYR A 36 -4.97 -18.78 -8.46
C TYR A 36 -4.68 -18.74 -9.96
N ARG A 37 -4.15 -19.84 -10.51
CA ARG A 37 -3.75 -19.93 -11.93
C ARG A 37 -2.89 -18.76 -12.40
N GLY A 38 -1.97 -18.29 -11.56
CA GLY A 38 -1.06 -17.20 -11.89
C GLY A 38 -1.67 -15.80 -11.79
N VAL A 39 -2.89 -15.64 -11.24
CA VAL A 39 -3.47 -14.33 -10.94
C VAL A 39 -3.57 -14.10 -9.45
N SER A 40 -3.31 -12.89 -9.01
CA SER A 40 -3.56 -12.45 -7.64
C SER A 40 -5.05 -12.16 -7.46
N VAL A 41 -5.59 -12.58 -6.33
CA VAL A 41 -7.00 -12.35 -5.95
C VAL A 41 -7.05 -11.54 -4.67
N GLY A 42 -7.89 -10.53 -4.62
CA GLY A 42 -8.04 -9.71 -3.41
C GLY A 42 -9.43 -9.13 -3.26
N LEU A 43 -9.67 -8.52 -2.10
CA LEU A 43 -10.90 -7.85 -1.74
C LEU A 43 -10.70 -6.35 -1.62
N SER A 44 -11.66 -5.58 -2.11
CA SER A 44 -11.70 -4.14 -1.83
C SER A 44 -11.99 -3.88 -0.35
N SER A 45 -11.63 -2.68 0.14
CA SER A 45 -11.85 -2.29 1.54
C SER A 45 -13.33 -2.31 1.98
N GLY A 46 -14.26 -2.16 1.05
CA GLY A 46 -15.70 -2.27 1.32
C GLY A 46 -16.28 -1.16 2.20
N THR A 47 -15.72 0.04 2.14
CA THR A 47 -16.19 1.21 2.91
C THR A 47 -17.66 1.57 2.66
N SER A 48 -18.23 1.12 1.54
CA SER A 48 -19.65 1.28 1.18
C SER A 48 -20.53 0.09 1.59
N GLY A 49 -20.04 -0.83 2.44
CA GLY A 49 -20.77 -2.02 2.90
C GLY A 49 -20.72 -3.22 1.94
N HIS A 50 -20.23 -3.03 0.71
CA HIS A 50 -20.09 -4.10 -0.27
C HIS A 50 -18.64 -4.26 -0.69
N ARG A 51 -18.07 -5.45 -0.43
CA ARG A 51 -16.71 -5.77 -0.84
C ARG A 51 -16.71 -6.33 -2.26
N GLY A 52 -15.89 -5.73 -3.11
CA GLY A 52 -15.66 -6.24 -4.47
C GLY A 52 -14.44 -7.17 -4.50
N LEU A 53 -14.52 -8.22 -5.31
CA LEU A 53 -13.36 -9.02 -5.70
C LEU A 53 -12.62 -8.31 -6.83
N PHE A 54 -11.31 -8.34 -6.78
CA PHE A 54 -10.45 -7.99 -7.91
C PHE A 54 -9.49 -9.14 -8.21
N ILE A 55 -9.15 -9.27 -9.47
CA ILE A 55 -8.15 -10.22 -9.97
C ILE A 55 -7.15 -9.47 -10.82
N VAL A 56 -5.87 -9.75 -10.64
CA VAL A 56 -4.77 -9.07 -11.33
C VAL A 56 -3.75 -10.08 -11.81
N SER A 57 -3.47 -10.11 -13.10
CA SER A 57 -2.40 -10.90 -13.69
C SER A 57 -1.02 -10.32 -13.40
N ASP A 58 0.03 -11.12 -13.54
CA ASP A 58 1.41 -10.66 -13.38
C ASP A 58 1.76 -9.52 -14.34
N ARG A 59 1.26 -9.57 -15.57
CA ARG A 59 1.47 -8.53 -16.57
C ARG A 59 0.83 -7.19 -16.16
N GLU A 60 -0.43 -7.23 -15.71
CA GLU A 60 -1.12 -6.03 -15.21
C GLU A 60 -0.43 -5.48 -13.98
N ARG A 61 0.02 -6.36 -13.09
CA ARG A 61 0.77 -6.00 -11.88
C ARG A 61 2.07 -5.28 -12.21
N CYS A 62 2.86 -5.81 -13.14
CA CYS A 62 4.10 -5.16 -13.59
C CYS A 62 3.82 -3.83 -14.30
N ALA A 63 2.80 -3.74 -15.14
CA ALA A 63 2.42 -2.51 -15.81
C ALA A 63 1.99 -1.43 -14.82
N TRP A 64 1.16 -1.79 -13.84
CA TRP A 64 0.74 -0.89 -12.77
C TRP A 64 1.94 -0.43 -11.92
N ALA A 65 2.78 -1.36 -11.48
CA ALA A 65 3.97 -1.03 -10.69
C ALA A 65 4.88 -0.06 -11.45
N GLY A 66 5.14 -0.31 -12.73
CA GLY A 66 5.94 0.57 -13.58
C GLY A 66 5.34 1.98 -13.71
N ALA A 67 4.04 2.09 -13.92
CA ALA A 67 3.34 3.37 -14.01
C ALA A 67 3.39 4.16 -12.70
N VAL A 68 3.19 3.49 -11.56
CA VAL A 68 3.27 4.09 -10.22
C VAL A 68 4.69 4.57 -9.93
N LEU A 69 5.70 3.72 -10.17
CA LEU A 69 7.09 4.07 -9.95
C LEU A 69 7.52 5.28 -10.80
N ALA A 70 7.16 5.28 -12.08
CA ALA A 70 7.50 6.38 -12.99
C ALA A 70 6.88 7.72 -12.57
N ARG A 71 5.71 7.68 -11.92
CA ARG A 71 4.95 8.88 -11.54
C ARG A 71 5.32 9.41 -10.16
N PHE A 72 5.64 8.52 -9.22
CA PHE A 72 5.76 8.87 -7.80
C PHE A 72 7.18 8.83 -7.25
N LEU A 73 8.12 8.18 -7.92
CA LEU A 73 9.49 8.18 -7.42
C LEU A 73 10.25 9.45 -7.81
N PRO A 74 11.03 10.03 -6.86
CA PRO A 74 11.89 11.18 -7.16
C PRO A 74 13.06 10.81 -8.08
N SER A 75 13.48 9.55 -8.06
CA SER A 75 14.49 8.97 -8.96
C SER A 75 14.31 7.45 -9.05
N LEU A 76 14.91 6.80 -10.05
CA LEU A 76 14.82 5.35 -10.24
C LEU A 76 15.89 4.55 -9.48
N SER A 77 16.73 5.19 -8.68
CA SER A 77 17.80 4.49 -7.95
C SER A 77 17.89 4.92 -6.49
N GLY A 78 18.30 3.98 -5.63
CA GLY A 78 18.53 4.23 -4.22
C GLY A 78 17.27 4.50 -3.40
N GLN A 79 16.10 4.14 -3.89
CA GLN A 79 14.84 4.40 -3.19
C GLN A 79 14.54 3.35 -2.13
N ARG A 80 14.14 3.81 -0.95
CA ARG A 80 13.60 2.99 0.14
C ARG A 80 12.18 3.43 0.41
N ILE A 81 11.22 2.60 0.01
CA ILE A 81 9.80 2.88 0.11
C ILE A 81 9.22 2.22 1.36
N ALA A 82 8.71 3.02 2.29
CA ALA A 82 7.88 2.55 3.39
C ALA A 82 6.41 2.66 2.98
N PHE A 83 5.71 1.53 2.94
CA PHE A 83 4.35 1.45 2.43
C PHE A 83 3.40 0.92 3.51
N PHE A 84 2.49 1.78 3.97
CA PHE A 84 1.54 1.49 5.03
C PHE A 84 0.16 1.23 4.45
N LEU A 85 -0.33 0.00 4.54
CA LEU A 85 -1.71 -0.35 4.20
C LEU A 85 -2.24 -1.48 5.09
N ARG A 86 -3.56 -1.70 4.99
CA ARG A 86 -4.25 -2.79 5.69
C ARG A 86 -3.94 -4.18 5.15
N ALA A 87 -3.62 -4.27 3.87
CA ALA A 87 -3.34 -5.53 3.19
C ALA A 87 -2.12 -5.37 2.29
N ASN A 88 -1.19 -6.31 2.41
CA ASN A 88 -0.16 -6.51 1.41
C ASN A 88 -0.75 -7.31 0.25
N ASN A 89 -0.12 -7.27 -0.89
CA ASN A 89 -0.33 -8.21 -1.98
C ASN A 89 0.94 -8.29 -2.84
N ASN A 90 1.03 -9.33 -3.66
CA ASN A 90 2.15 -9.54 -4.56
C ASN A 90 2.40 -8.36 -5.52
N LEU A 91 1.41 -7.48 -5.71
CA LEU A 91 1.52 -6.29 -6.52
C LEU A 91 2.62 -5.36 -6.01
N TYR A 92 2.70 -5.15 -4.70
CA TYR A 92 3.67 -4.24 -4.09
C TYR A 92 5.07 -4.85 -3.99
N GLU A 93 5.17 -6.16 -3.79
CA GLU A 93 6.46 -6.86 -3.72
C GLU A 93 7.19 -6.92 -5.07
N THR A 94 6.46 -6.84 -6.17
CA THR A 94 7.02 -6.77 -7.53
C THR A 94 7.94 -5.56 -7.73
N VAL A 95 7.79 -4.51 -6.93
CA VAL A 95 8.60 -3.29 -6.97
C VAL A 95 9.99 -3.51 -6.37
N ASN A 96 10.18 -4.51 -5.51
CA ASN A 96 11.43 -4.73 -4.80
C ASN A 96 12.54 -5.19 -5.75
N SER A 97 13.66 -4.48 -5.77
CA SER A 97 14.80 -4.72 -6.65
C SER A 97 16.11 -4.28 -5.99
N ARG A 98 17.25 -4.45 -6.68
CA ARG A 98 18.54 -3.97 -6.19
C ARG A 98 18.63 -2.44 -6.05
N VAL A 99 17.81 -1.72 -6.79
CA VAL A 99 17.83 -0.24 -6.84
C VAL A 99 16.64 0.39 -6.12
N ILE A 100 15.57 -0.37 -5.87
CA ILE A 100 14.38 0.05 -5.14
C ILE A 100 14.12 -0.97 -4.05
N GLN A 101 14.20 -0.55 -2.80
CA GLN A 101 13.82 -1.35 -1.65
C GLN A 101 12.39 -1.02 -1.26
N PHE A 102 11.55 -2.02 -1.17
CA PHE A 102 10.16 -1.88 -0.75
C PHE A 102 9.95 -2.60 0.57
N ARG A 103 9.33 -1.91 1.53
CA ARG A 103 8.96 -2.52 2.81
C ARG A 103 7.51 -2.21 3.14
N PHE A 104 6.74 -3.26 3.31
CA PHE A 104 5.35 -3.19 3.76
C PHE A 104 5.28 -3.05 5.29
N PHE A 105 4.41 -2.16 5.75
CA PHE A 105 4.08 -1.93 7.15
C PHE A 105 2.59 -2.15 7.33
N ASP A 106 2.23 -3.21 8.03
CA ASP A 106 0.84 -3.56 8.30
C ASP A 106 0.23 -2.62 9.34
N VAL A 107 -0.73 -1.80 8.94
CA VAL A 107 -1.35 -0.81 9.84
C VAL A 107 -2.10 -1.42 11.03
N TYR A 108 -2.32 -2.73 11.03
CA TYR A 108 -2.88 -3.44 12.20
C TYR A 108 -1.85 -3.81 13.26
N ARG A 109 -0.56 -3.63 13.00
CA ARG A 109 0.48 -3.82 14.01
C ARG A 109 0.68 -2.56 14.85
N PRO A 110 1.20 -2.68 16.09
CA PRO A 110 1.47 -1.53 16.95
C PRO A 110 2.37 -0.48 16.29
N MET A 111 1.98 0.78 16.34
CA MET A 111 2.74 1.89 15.75
C MET A 111 4.14 2.04 16.35
N ALA A 112 4.35 1.69 17.61
CA ALA A 112 5.67 1.71 18.24
C ALA A 112 6.69 0.79 17.52
N GLU A 113 6.25 -0.38 17.03
CA GLU A 113 7.09 -1.27 16.23
C GLU A 113 7.46 -0.63 14.88
N HIS A 114 6.51 0.08 14.27
CA HIS A 114 6.73 0.78 13.01
C HIS A 114 7.68 1.95 13.16
N ILE A 115 7.55 2.74 14.23
CA ILE A 115 8.44 3.86 14.54
C ILE A 115 9.89 3.36 14.71
N ALA A 116 10.10 2.31 15.49
CA ALA A 116 11.41 1.69 15.66
C ALA A 116 11.99 1.19 14.34
N ALA A 117 11.17 0.51 13.53
CA ALA A 117 11.58 -0.03 12.24
C ALA A 117 11.91 1.07 11.21
N LEU A 118 11.17 2.18 11.19
CA LEU A 118 11.42 3.33 10.31
C LEU A 118 12.75 4.01 10.62
N GLY A 119 13.10 4.14 11.90
CA GLY A 119 14.38 4.72 12.34
C GLY A 119 15.59 4.00 11.75
N SER A 120 15.51 2.68 11.64
CA SER A 120 16.57 1.84 11.03
C SER A 120 16.48 1.83 9.50
N TYR A 121 15.26 1.76 8.95
CA TYR A 121 15.03 1.64 7.51
C TYR A 121 15.33 2.93 6.75
N ARG A 122 15.11 4.10 7.36
CA ARG A 122 15.32 5.43 6.80
C ARG A 122 14.72 5.59 5.39
N PRO A 123 13.40 5.52 5.26
CA PRO A 123 12.76 5.57 3.95
C PRO A 123 13.01 6.91 3.25
N THR A 124 13.18 6.84 1.93
CA THR A 124 13.23 8.03 1.05
C THR A 124 11.83 8.40 0.55
N VAL A 125 10.92 7.44 0.54
CA VAL A 125 9.51 7.63 0.17
C VAL A 125 8.63 6.99 1.24
N VAL A 126 7.65 7.72 1.72
CA VAL A 126 6.62 7.22 2.63
C VAL A 126 5.28 7.26 1.92
N VAL A 127 4.60 6.11 1.85
CA VAL A 127 3.25 5.98 1.30
C VAL A 127 2.35 5.49 2.43
N ALA A 128 1.40 6.31 2.85
CA ALA A 128 0.55 5.98 3.99
C ALA A 128 -0.81 6.71 3.96
N PRO A 129 -1.83 6.17 4.62
CA PRO A 129 -3.06 6.92 4.91
C PRO A 129 -2.77 8.16 5.77
N PRO A 130 -3.56 9.25 5.64
CA PRO A 130 -3.47 10.44 6.51
C PRO A 130 -3.48 10.13 8.00
N SER A 131 -4.29 9.17 8.44
CA SER A 131 -4.33 8.72 9.84
C SER A 131 -2.97 8.20 10.34
N VAL A 132 -2.26 7.43 9.52
CA VAL A 132 -0.91 6.95 9.83
C VAL A 132 0.12 8.08 9.76
N LEU A 133 0.04 8.93 8.73
CA LEU A 133 0.93 10.10 8.59
C LEU A 133 0.83 11.02 9.81
N SER A 134 -0.37 11.19 10.38
CA SER A 134 -0.58 11.98 11.60
C SER A 134 0.19 11.40 12.79
N VAL A 135 0.12 10.10 13.02
CA VAL A 135 0.86 9.44 14.11
C VAL A 135 2.38 9.52 13.89
N LEU A 136 2.84 9.37 12.64
CA LEU A 136 4.25 9.55 12.33
C LEU A 136 4.71 10.97 12.52
N ALA A 137 3.87 11.97 12.19
CA ALA A 137 4.15 13.37 12.41
C ALA A 137 4.23 13.71 13.92
N ASP A 138 3.33 13.15 14.74
CA ASP A 138 3.39 13.28 16.20
C ASP A 138 4.72 12.73 16.75
N ALA A 139 5.14 11.55 16.31
CA ALA A 139 6.39 10.94 16.73
C ALA A 139 7.64 11.76 16.30
N VAL A 140 7.58 12.43 15.15
CA VAL A 140 8.66 13.33 14.69
C VAL A 140 8.70 14.57 15.58
N VAL A 141 7.55 15.19 15.86
CA VAL A 141 7.44 16.38 16.73
C VAL A 141 7.89 16.05 18.15
N ALA A 142 7.55 14.88 18.67
CA ALA A 142 7.98 14.39 19.97
C ALA A 142 9.49 14.02 20.04
N GLY A 143 10.18 14.00 18.90
CA GLY A 143 11.59 13.59 18.82
C GLY A 143 11.83 12.08 18.92
N GLU A 144 10.78 11.29 18.91
CA GLU A 144 10.83 9.80 18.95
C GLU A 144 11.25 9.17 17.62
N LEU A 145 10.99 9.88 16.51
CA LEU A 145 11.29 9.44 15.15
C LEU A 145 12.03 10.53 14.38
N ARG A 146 13.17 10.17 13.79
CA ARG A 146 13.82 11.01 12.77
C ARG A 146 13.42 10.51 11.39
N LEU A 147 12.56 11.26 10.72
CA LEU A 147 12.01 10.91 9.42
C LEU A 147 12.10 12.12 8.47
N CYS A 148 12.97 12.01 7.46
CA CYS A 148 13.19 13.05 6.44
C CYS A 148 13.08 12.40 5.04
N PRO A 149 11.87 12.04 4.60
CA PRO A 149 11.69 11.43 3.29
C PRO A 149 11.88 12.48 2.18
N ALA A 150 12.31 12.07 1.01
CA ALA A 150 12.32 12.92 -0.17
C ALA A 150 10.90 13.12 -0.74
N ARG A 151 9.96 12.24 -0.38
CA ARG A 151 8.57 12.31 -0.83
C ARG A 151 7.61 11.64 0.16
N VAL A 152 6.45 12.26 0.36
CA VAL A 152 5.32 11.72 1.13
C VAL A 152 4.13 11.58 0.20
N ILE A 153 3.48 10.41 0.19
CA ILE A 153 2.33 10.11 -0.65
C ILE A 153 1.18 9.68 0.26
N SER A 154 0.10 10.44 0.20
CA SER A 154 -1.14 10.14 0.90
C SER A 154 -2.01 9.20 0.07
N VAL A 155 -2.54 8.14 0.68
CA VAL A 155 -3.37 7.14 0.00
C VAL A 155 -4.53 6.67 0.88
N ALA A 156 -5.53 6.09 0.25
CA ALA A 156 -6.62 5.31 0.87
C ALA A 156 -7.61 6.08 1.77
N GLU A 157 -7.32 7.30 2.16
CA GLU A 157 -8.19 8.17 2.95
C GLU A 157 -8.19 9.58 2.35
N VAL A 158 -9.19 10.39 2.72
CA VAL A 158 -9.26 11.79 2.29
C VAL A 158 -8.20 12.60 3.02
N LEU A 159 -7.32 13.25 2.27
CA LEU A 159 -6.36 14.22 2.82
C LEU A 159 -7.06 15.58 2.97
N THR A 160 -7.12 16.10 4.19
CA THR A 160 -7.64 17.44 4.43
C THR A 160 -6.56 18.49 4.18
N SER A 161 -6.96 19.73 3.87
CA SER A 161 -6.01 20.84 3.71
C SER A 161 -5.28 21.20 5.02
N PHE A 162 -5.84 20.84 6.17
CA PHE A 162 -5.17 20.97 7.47
C PHE A 162 -4.04 19.95 7.61
N ASP A 163 -4.33 18.67 7.31
CA ASP A 163 -3.35 17.60 7.38
C ASP A 163 -2.21 17.82 6.38
N GLU A 164 -2.54 18.23 5.16
CA GLU A 164 -1.56 18.53 4.11
C GLU A 164 -0.54 19.60 4.58
N ARG A 165 -1.03 20.72 5.14
CA ARG A 165 -0.14 21.77 5.68
C ARG A 165 0.74 21.24 6.81
N ARG A 166 0.14 20.51 7.77
CA ARG A 166 0.86 19.93 8.90
C ARG A 166 1.96 18.97 8.44
N PHE A 167 1.64 18.07 7.51
CA PHE A 167 2.61 17.11 7.00
C PHE A 167 3.74 17.79 6.23
N ARG A 168 3.43 18.84 5.47
CA ARG A 168 4.45 19.65 4.80
C ARG A 168 5.41 20.30 5.80
N GLU A 169 4.90 20.85 6.88
CA GLU A 169 5.71 21.47 7.94
C GLU A 169 6.60 20.45 8.66
N VAL A 170 6.03 19.29 9.03
CA VAL A 170 6.74 18.29 9.82
C VAL A 170 7.76 17.51 8.99
N PHE A 171 7.39 17.07 7.77
CA PHE A 171 8.28 16.26 6.93
C PHE A 171 9.14 17.10 5.97
N GLY A 172 8.89 18.39 5.86
CA GLY A 172 9.63 19.29 4.96
C GLY A 172 9.42 19.03 3.48
N GLN A 173 8.35 18.31 3.11
CA GLN A 173 8.05 17.89 1.75
C GLN A 173 6.58 18.10 1.40
N GLU A 174 6.31 18.34 0.11
CA GLU A 174 4.94 18.31 -0.38
C GLU A 174 4.34 16.92 -0.30
N VAL A 175 3.07 16.85 0.09
CA VAL A 175 2.32 15.59 0.11
C VAL A 175 1.62 15.43 -1.22
N ILE A 176 1.88 14.31 -1.89
CA ILE A 176 1.24 13.93 -3.15
C ILE A 176 0.05 13.01 -2.82
N PHE A 177 -1.07 13.18 -3.51
CA PHE A 177 -2.30 12.38 -3.36
C PHE A 177 -2.96 12.07 -4.72
#